data_a861a17d2ffb6c67fa6186e52b449b43
#
_entry.id   a861a17d2ffb6c67fa6186e52b449b43
#
_cell.length_a   1.000
_cell.length_b   1.000
_cell.length_c   1.000
_cell.angle_alpha   90.00
_cell.angle_beta   90.00
_cell.angle_gamma   90.00
#
_symmetry.space_group_name_H-M   'P 1'
#
loop_
_entity.id
_entity.type
_entity.pdbx_description
1 polymer ?
#
loop_
_entity_poly.entity_id
_entity_poly.type
_entity_poly.pdbx_seq_one_letter_code
_entity_poly.pdbx_strand_id
1 'polypeptide(L)'
;MGTMAEMLSTPLGVIEWFVYLLAAVMFVIGLHLMNSPKTARKGNMVSAVGMILAVVMAFIVLFAGEISNGFQHGVAVVLLIAGIIIGAVAGVVSAKKVKMTDMPQLVSVFNTVGGGAAALVALNDILTSEGTPSIVVLITAGLGIMIGSVTFSGSLIAAGKLQGIKWVKKLNLPGKGFWNILFAVLTVVSFVMLCVQPGQRLLWSVLTTVFALCYGLVFVIPIGGADMPVVISVLNACTGTAVAMSGLAINNIALIVAGALVGAAGVTLSIAMSKAMNRPLLSVLAGGFGGANAAAGAGEGPEGSMKETSADDLAVQLVYAEKVIFVPGFGLAQAQAQRELADLGVLLKNHGVEVSYAIHPVAGRMPGHMNVLLAEANVDRKS
;
A
#
# COMPACT_ATOMS: atom_id res chain seq x y z
N MET A 1 30.61 -8.19 -4.30
CA MET A 1 30.05 -7.78 -2.97
C MET A 1 30.93 -8.37 -1.90
N GLY A 2 31.58 -7.51 -1.08
CA GLY A 2 32.42 -7.95 0.03
C GLY A 2 31.59 -8.68 1.07
N THR A 3 32.15 -9.68 1.71
CA THR A 3 31.54 -10.32 2.86
C THR A 3 31.41 -9.31 3.99
N MET A 4 30.49 -9.52 4.95
CA MET A 4 30.34 -8.67 6.15
C MET A 4 31.69 -8.45 6.86
N ALA A 5 32.59 -9.43 6.81
CA ALA A 5 33.93 -9.36 7.33
C ALA A 5 34.81 -8.34 6.56
N GLU A 6 34.68 -8.23 5.26
CA GLU A 6 35.40 -7.24 4.45
C GLU A 6 34.87 -5.82 4.70
N MET A 7 33.55 -5.63 4.85
CA MET A 7 32.99 -4.33 5.24
C MET A 7 33.52 -3.87 6.60
N LEU A 8 33.56 -4.75 7.57
CA LEU A 8 34.06 -4.43 8.92
C LEU A 8 35.60 -4.28 8.99
N SER A 9 36.34 -4.62 7.95
CA SER A 9 37.80 -4.43 7.88
C SER A 9 38.23 -2.97 7.65
N THR A 10 37.34 -2.12 7.19
CA THR A 10 37.58 -0.68 6.95
C THR A 10 36.90 0.19 8.01
N PRO A 11 37.55 1.28 8.47
CA PRO A 11 36.92 2.22 9.42
C PRO A 11 35.59 2.78 8.90
N LEU A 12 35.49 3.04 7.59
CA LEU A 12 34.30 3.52 6.96
C LEU A 12 33.16 2.48 7.00
N GLY A 13 33.44 1.22 6.70
CA GLY A 13 32.44 0.15 6.75
C GLY A 13 31.91 -0.10 8.18
N VAL A 14 32.75 0.06 9.19
CA VAL A 14 32.33 0.00 10.62
C VAL A 14 31.35 1.15 10.90
N ILE A 15 31.67 2.38 10.47
CA ILE A 15 30.78 3.55 10.66
C ILE A 15 29.47 3.34 9.89
N GLU A 16 29.53 2.88 8.66
CA GLU A 16 28.35 2.56 7.83
C GLU A 16 27.42 1.58 8.55
N TRP A 17 27.97 0.49 9.07
CA TRP A 17 27.21 -0.52 9.78
C TRP A 17 26.52 0.06 11.03
N PHE A 18 27.24 0.85 11.84
CA PHE A 18 26.68 1.51 13.02
C PHE A 18 25.57 2.51 12.68
N VAL A 19 25.74 3.31 11.62
CA VAL A 19 24.74 4.29 11.21
C VAL A 19 23.48 3.59 10.70
N TYR A 20 23.59 2.52 9.91
CA TYR A 20 22.44 1.75 9.46
C TYR A 20 21.75 1.01 10.61
N LEU A 21 22.51 0.48 11.58
CA LEU A 21 21.93 -0.10 12.78
C LEU A 21 21.17 0.95 13.60
N LEU A 22 21.74 2.14 13.78
CA LEU A 22 21.06 3.24 14.47
C LEU A 22 19.78 3.65 13.73
N ALA A 23 19.82 3.78 12.43
CA ALA A 23 18.64 4.06 11.61
C ALA A 23 17.57 2.97 11.78
N ALA A 24 17.95 1.70 11.79
CA ALA A 24 17.04 0.58 12.02
C ALA A 24 16.39 0.66 13.42
N VAL A 25 17.16 0.94 14.46
CA VAL A 25 16.63 1.15 15.82
C VAL A 25 15.66 2.31 15.86
N MET A 26 15.97 3.41 15.17
CA MET A 26 15.06 4.57 15.07
C MET A 26 13.75 4.22 14.35
N PHE A 27 13.77 3.37 13.33
CA PHE A 27 12.53 2.87 12.68
C PHE A 27 11.68 2.04 13.64
N VAL A 28 12.30 1.13 14.43
CA VAL A 28 11.58 0.33 15.44
C VAL A 28 10.94 1.22 16.49
N ILE A 29 11.70 2.17 17.05
CA ILE A 29 11.18 3.12 18.05
C ILE A 29 10.10 4.01 17.45
N GLY A 30 10.31 4.49 16.23
CA GLY A 30 9.34 5.31 15.51
C GLY A 30 8.01 4.59 15.31
N LEU A 31 8.02 3.35 14.85
CA LEU A 31 6.83 2.51 14.72
C LEU A 31 6.14 2.26 16.06
N HIS A 32 6.90 1.96 17.11
CA HIS A 32 6.35 1.77 18.45
C HIS A 32 5.63 3.04 18.96
N LEU A 33 6.22 4.21 18.76
CA LEU A 33 5.61 5.50 19.14
C LEU A 33 4.37 5.84 18.29
N MET A 34 4.25 5.32 17.08
CA MET A 34 3.08 5.52 16.22
C MET A 34 1.84 4.72 16.63
N ASN A 35 1.96 3.79 17.57
CA ASN A 35 0.80 3.02 18.09
C ASN A 35 -0.21 3.87 18.87
N SER A 36 0.15 5.08 19.32
CA SER A 36 -0.74 5.98 20.03
C SER A 36 -0.86 7.33 19.31
N PRO A 37 -2.07 7.87 19.14
CA PRO A 37 -2.28 9.20 18.55
C PRO A 37 -1.50 10.31 19.23
N LYS A 38 -1.29 10.21 20.54
CA LYS A 38 -0.55 11.21 21.34
C LYS A 38 0.94 11.26 21.01
N THR A 39 1.54 10.13 20.64
CA THR A 39 2.97 9.98 20.35
C THR A 39 3.28 9.81 18.86
N ALA A 40 2.26 9.63 18.02
CA ALA A 40 2.42 9.33 16.59
C ALA A 40 3.27 10.37 15.85
N ARG A 41 3.07 11.68 16.14
CA ARG A 41 3.88 12.75 15.54
C ARG A 41 5.36 12.63 15.90
N LYS A 42 5.68 12.28 17.16
CA LYS A 42 7.07 12.05 17.60
C LYS A 42 7.66 10.83 16.93
N GLY A 43 6.88 9.74 16.83
CA GLY A 43 7.28 8.52 16.14
C GLY A 43 7.64 8.76 14.67
N ASN A 44 6.79 9.50 13.97
CA ASN A 44 7.05 9.87 12.58
C ASN A 44 8.33 10.72 12.44
N MET A 45 8.58 11.64 13.37
CA MET A 45 9.79 12.46 13.37
C MET A 45 11.05 11.62 13.62
N VAL A 46 10.99 10.66 14.55
CA VAL A 46 12.11 9.73 14.83
C VAL A 46 12.42 8.90 13.58
N SER A 47 11.40 8.33 12.92
CA SER A 47 11.59 7.57 11.68
C SER A 47 12.16 8.44 10.56
N ALA A 48 11.72 9.70 10.43
CA ALA A 48 12.25 10.62 9.43
C ALA A 48 13.74 10.94 9.67
N VAL A 49 14.17 11.14 10.91
CA VAL A 49 15.59 11.35 11.24
C VAL A 49 16.39 10.08 10.92
N GLY A 50 15.89 8.88 11.25
CA GLY A 50 16.51 7.62 10.87
C GLY A 50 16.70 7.49 9.34
N MET A 51 15.68 7.89 8.56
CA MET A 51 15.77 7.92 7.10
C MET A 51 16.86 8.89 6.61
N ILE A 52 16.90 10.11 7.15
CA ILE A 52 17.89 11.12 6.78
C ILE A 52 19.32 10.58 7.08
N LEU A 53 19.54 9.96 8.25
CA LEU A 53 20.82 9.36 8.59
C LEU A 53 21.23 8.27 7.61
N ALA A 54 20.30 7.38 7.23
CA ALA A 54 20.58 6.32 6.26
C ALA A 54 20.93 6.90 4.87
N VAL A 55 20.20 7.91 4.41
CA VAL A 55 20.45 8.58 3.12
C VAL A 55 21.79 9.30 3.13
N VAL A 56 22.10 10.06 4.20
CA VAL A 56 23.39 10.75 4.33
C VAL A 56 24.54 9.75 4.33
N MET A 57 24.40 8.61 5.03
CA MET A 57 25.42 7.58 5.03
C MET A 57 25.62 6.96 3.63
N ALA A 58 24.54 6.69 2.91
CA ALA A 58 24.64 6.22 1.54
C ALA A 58 25.39 7.20 0.63
N PHE A 59 25.21 8.51 0.80
CA PHE A 59 26.01 9.52 0.12
C PHE A 59 27.50 9.47 0.52
N ILE A 60 27.78 9.36 1.81
CA ILE A 60 29.18 9.28 2.30
C ILE A 60 29.88 8.07 1.67
N VAL A 61 29.23 6.91 1.65
CA VAL A 61 29.77 5.70 1.02
C VAL A 61 29.98 5.89 -0.48
N LEU A 62 29.01 6.53 -1.17
CA LEU A 62 29.13 6.82 -2.60
C LEU A 62 30.32 7.74 -2.91
N PHE A 63 30.56 8.76 -2.09
CA PHE A 63 31.68 9.69 -2.31
C PHE A 63 33.04 9.15 -1.82
N ALA A 64 33.03 8.23 -0.84
CA ALA A 64 34.26 7.62 -0.33
C ALA A 64 34.72 6.40 -1.15
N GLY A 65 33.86 5.85 -2.00
CA GLY A 65 34.20 4.75 -2.89
C GLY A 65 35.27 5.18 -3.91
N GLU A 66 36.22 4.29 -4.23
CA GLU A 66 37.25 4.55 -5.25
C GLU A 66 36.60 4.82 -6.61
N ILE A 67 36.83 6.01 -7.15
CA ILE A 67 36.25 6.48 -8.40
C ILE A 67 37.03 5.87 -9.56
N SER A 68 36.64 4.67 -9.95
CA SER A 68 37.25 3.98 -11.10
C SER A 68 36.98 4.69 -12.45
N ASN A 69 35.84 5.39 -12.59
CA ASN A 69 35.47 6.15 -13.78
C ASN A 69 34.75 7.45 -13.38
N GLY A 70 35.48 8.57 -13.35
CA GLY A 70 34.97 9.87 -12.89
C GLY A 70 33.69 10.35 -13.60
N PHE A 71 33.51 10.02 -14.87
CA PHE A 71 32.29 10.38 -15.61
C PHE A 71 31.07 9.60 -15.15
N GLN A 72 31.16 8.29 -14.97
CA GLN A 72 30.04 7.46 -14.53
C GLN A 72 29.63 7.80 -13.10
N HIS A 73 30.60 8.09 -12.23
CA HIS A 73 30.36 8.54 -10.87
C HIS A 73 29.63 9.89 -10.83
N GLY A 74 30.04 10.86 -11.64
CA GLY A 74 29.37 12.16 -11.75
C GLY A 74 27.93 12.03 -12.22
N VAL A 75 27.66 11.20 -13.21
CA VAL A 75 26.29 10.90 -13.67
C VAL A 75 25.45 10.25 -12.57
N ALA A 76 25.98 9.28 -11.84
CA ALA A 76 25.28 8.62 -10.74
C ALA A 76 24.90 9.62 -9.64
N VAL A 77 25.80 10.49 -9.23
CA VAL A 77 25.53 11.55 -8.22
C VAL A 77 24.44 12.51 -8.70
N VAL A 78 24.51 12.98 -9.96
CA VAL A 78 23.49 13.88 -10.52
C VAL A 78 22.12 13.21 -10.54
N LEU A 79 22.04 11.96 -11.00
CA LEU A 79 20.78 11.21 -11.03
C LEU A 79 20.20 10.97 -9.63
N LEU A 80 21.06 10.68 -8.64
CA LEU A 80 20.65 10.49 -7.26
C LEU A 80 20.12 11.79 -6.65
N ILE A 81 20.79 12.92 -6.83
CA ILE A 81 20.33 14.24 -6.37
C ILE A 81 19.02 14.62 -7.06
N ALA A 82 18.93 14.42 -8.37
CA ALA A 82 17.70 14.69 -9.12
C ALA A 82 16.53 13.82 -8.62
N GLY A 83 16.76 12.54 -8.36
CA GLY A 83 15.78 11.63 -7.80
C GLY A 83 15.27 12.07 -6.41
N ILE A 84 16.19 12.51 -5.54
CA ILE A 84 15.82 13.02 -4.21
C ILE A 84 15.00 14.31 -4.33
N ILE A 85 15.40 15.24 -5.17
CA ILE A 85 14.66 16.51 -5.36
C ILE A 85 13.26 16.21 -5.91
N ILE A 86 13.15 15.39 -6.95
CA ILE A 86 11.85 15.00 -7.53
C ILE A 86 10.98 14.29 -6.49
N GLY A 87 11.54 13.33 -5.77
CA GLY A 87 10.83 12.59 -4.71
C GLY A 87 10.38 13.48 -3.56
N ALA A 88 11.25 14.38 -3.09
CA ALA A 88 10.93 15.31 -2.01
C ALA A 88 9.83 16.31 -2.42
N VAL A 89 9.94 16.90 -3.61
CA VAL A 89 8.93 17.83 -4.14
C VAL A 89 7.58 17.11 -4.31
N ALA A 90 7.59 15.96 -4.98
CA ALA A 90 6.37 15.17 -5.19
C ALA A 90 5.74 14.74 -3.85
N GLY A 91 6.55 14.28 -2.90
CA GLY A 91 6.09 13.85 -1.58
C GLY A 91 5.48 14.99 -0.76
N VAL A 92 6.19 16.13 -0.67
CA VAL A 92 5.71 17.29 0.10
C VAL A 92 4.46 17.91 -0.52
N VAL A 93 4.43 18.07 -1.85
CA VAL A 93 3.27 18.63 -2.55
C VAL A 93 2.04 17.72 -2.38
N SER A 94 2.22 16.41 -2.55
CA SER A 94 1.15 15.44 -2.36
C SER A 94 0.64 15.43 -0.92
N ALA A 95 1.53 15.39 0.07
CA ALA A 95 1.16 15.37 1.49
C ALA A 95 0.41 16.63 1.95
N LYS A 96 0.74 17.81 1.36
CA LYS A 96 0.06 19.08 1.70
C LYS A 96 -1.27 19.28 1.00
N LYS A 97 -1.46 18.69 -0.20
CA LYS A 97 -2.66 18.92 -1.04
C LYS A 97 -3.71 17.83 -0.90
N VAL A 98 -3.34 16.66 -0.39
CA VAL A 98 -4.27 15.54 -0.30
C VAL A 98 -5.35 15.80 0.74
N LYS A 99 -6.60 15.52 0.38
CA LYS A 99 -7.73 15.52 1.32
C LYS A 99 -7.71 14.21 2.13
N MET A 100 -8.27 14.24 3.33
CA MET A 100 -8.37 13.02 4.19
C MET A 100 -9.09 11.87 3.48
N THR A 101 -10.08 12.18 2.64
CA THR A 101 -10.82 11.20 1.82
C THR A 101 -9.97 10.53 0.75
N ASP A 102 -8.88 11.17 0.31
CA ASP A 102 -8.01 10.71 -0.77
C ASP A 102 -6.71 10.06 -0.25
N MET A 103 -6.56 9.95 1.09
CA MET A 103 -5.39 9.31 1.72
C MET A 103 -5.14 7.87 1.24
N PRO A 104 -6.16 6.99 1.08
CA PRO A 104 -5.92 5.63 0.59
C PRO A 104 -5.30 5.59 -0.82
N GLN A 105 -5.70 6.53 -1.70
CA GLN A 105 -5.12 6.66 -3.03
C GLN A 105 -3.65 7.05 -2.96
N LEU A 106 -3.33 8.05 -2.13
CA LEU A 106 -1.95 8.51 -1.94
C LEU A 106 -1.05 7.41 -1.37
N VAL A 107 -1.53 6.68 -0.34
CA VAL A 107 -0.81 5.53 0.23
C VAL A 107 -0.55 4.47 -0.85
N SER A 108 -1.54 4.18 -1.70
CA SER A 108 -1.39 3.22 -2.79
C SER A 108 -0.36 3.67 -3.83
N VAL A 109 -0.29 4.97 -4.16
CA VAL A 109 0.74 5.52 -5.06
C VAL A 109 2.13 5.40 -4.45
N PHE A 110 2.31 5.74 -3.17
CA PHE A 110 3.61 5.58 -2.49
C PHE A 110 4.02 4.10 -2.40
N ASN A 111 3.05 3.21 -2.15
CA ASN A 111 3.30 1.78 -2.19
C ASN A 111 3.76 1.29 -3.57
N THR A 112 3.17 1.82 -4.65
CA THR A 112 3.62 1.57 -6.03
C THR A 112 5.09 1.91 -6.19
N VAL A 113 5.49 3.14 -5.80
CA VAL A 113 6.89 3.59 -5.93
C VAL A 113 7.84 2.72 -5.12
N GLY A 114 7.46 2.38 -3.87
CA GLY A 114 8.26 1.52 -2.99
C GLY A 114 8.46 0.11 -3.56
N GLY A 115 7.38 -0.52 -4.04
CA GLY A 115 7.45 -1.84 -4.68
C GLY A 115 8.30 -1.84 -5.95
N GLY A 116 8.13 -0.81 -6.80
CA GLY A 116 8.94 -0.63 -8.00
C GLY A 116 10.43 -0.41 -7.69
N ALA A 117 10.74 0.42 -6.71
CA ALA A 117 12.11 0.64 -6.26
C ALA A 117 12.76 -0.65 -5.77
N ALA A 118 12.09 -1.43 -4.93
CA ALA A 118 12.59 -2.72 -4.45
C ALA A 118 12.86 -3.70 -5.59
N ALA A 119 11.93 -3.80 -6.55
CA ALA A 119 12.11 -4.66 -7.73
C ALA A 119 13.29 -4.23 -8.59
N LEU A 120 13.47 -2.92 -8.82
CA LEU A 120 14.58 -2.38 -9.61
C LEU A 120 15.94 -2.58 -8.92
N VAL A 121 16.03 -2.38 -7.59
CA VAL A 121 17.24 -2.63 -6.82
C VAL A 121 17.64 -4.10 -6.92
N ALA A 122 16.70 -5.01 -6.70
CA ALA A 122 16.94 -6.45 -6.81
C ALA A 122 17.32 -6.88 -8.23
N LEU A 123 16.67 -6.30 -9.25
CA LEU A 123 16.98 -6.56 -10.66
C LEU A 123 18.38 -6.09 -10.99
N ASN A 124 18.73 -4.87 -10.59
CA ASN A 124 20.07 -4.31 -10.78
C ASN A 124 21.15 -5.18 -10.15
N ASP A 125 20.93 -5.65 -8.91
CA ASP A 125 21.88 -6.50 -8.20
C ASP A 125 22.16 -7.81 -8.95
N ILE A 126 21.14 -8.48 -9.46
CA ILE A 126 21.30 -9.70 -10.27
C ILE A 126 22.05 -9.41 -11.57
N LEU A 127 21.77 -8.30 -12.24
CA LEU A 127 22.34 -7.98 -13.55
C LEU A 127 23.80 -7.50 -13.45
N THR A 128 24.15 -6.79 -12.39
CA THR A 128 25.50 -6.22 -12.20
C THR A 128 26.46 -7.11 -11.44
N SER A 129 25.97 -8.20 -10.81
CA SER A 129 26.81 -9.17 -10.12
C SER A 129 27.84 -9.78 -11.05
N GLU A 130 29.11 -9.75 -10.65
CA GLU A 130 30.20 -10.41 -11.38
C GLU A 130 30.15 -11.94 -11.16
N GLY A 131 30.30 -12.70 -12.24
CA GLY A 131 30.23 -14.17 -12.18
C GLY A 131 28.81 -14.73 -11.99
N THR A 132 28.72 -15.92 -11.41
CA THR A 132 27.43 -16.56 -11.05
C THR A 132 27.06 -16.18 -9.63
N PRO A 133 25.93 -15.45 -9.40
CA PRO A 133 25.48 -15.12 -8.05
C PRO A 133 25.22 -16.38 -7.23
N SER A 134 25.40 -16.29 -5.91
CA SER A 134 25.07 -17.40 -5.03
C SER A 134 23.55 -17.68 -5.07
N ILE A 135 23.17 -18.92 -4.77
CA ILE A 135 21.75 -19.32 -4.75
C ILE A 135 20.93 -18.48 -3.77
N VAL A 136 21.53 -18.03 -2.69
CA VAL A 136 20.88 -17.16 -1.70
C VAL A 136 20.57 -15.80 -2.30
N VAL A 137 21.49 -15.18 -3.03
CA VAL A 137 21.26 -13.90 -3.74
C VAL A 137 20.20 -14.07 -4.83
N LEU A 138 20.24 -15.17 -5.60
CA LEU A 138 19.22 -15.45 -6.63
C LEU A 138 17.82 -15.61 -6.04
N ILE A 139 17.69 -16.28 -4.91
CA ILE A 139 16.40 -16.45 -4.21
C ILE A 139 15.93 -15.11 -3.65
N THR A 140 16.77 -14.40 -2.90
CA THR A 140 16.37 -13.16 -2.24
C THR A 140 16.07 -12.04 -3.23
N ALA A 141 16.95 -11.83 -4.20
CA ALA A 141 16.72 -10.84 -5.24
C ALA A 141 15.56 -11.24 -6.17
N GLY A 142 15.45 -12.52 -6.54
CA GLY A 142 14.31 -13.02 -7.33
C GLY A 142 12.96 -12.82 -6.62
N LEU A 143 12.88 -13.06 -5.32
CA LEU A 143 11.70 -12.72 -4.51
C LEU A 143 11.44 -11.21 -4.45
N GLY A 144 12.49 -10.40 -4.31
CA GLY A 144 12.40 -8.93 -4.38
C GLY A 144 11.81 -8.46 -5.70
N ILE A 145 12.29 -8.99 -6.84
CA ILE A 145 11.76 -8.70 -8.19
C ILE A 145 10.29 -9.14 -8.29
N MET A 146 10.00 -10.38 -7.95
CA MET A 146 8.67 -10.96 -8.10
C MET A 146 7.63 -10.18 -7.29
N ILE A 147 7.84 -10.06 -5.97
CA ILE A 147 6.88 -9.42 -5.07
C ILE A 147 6.82 -7.92 -5.34
N GLY A 148 7.97 -7.25 -5.56
CA GLY A 148 8.03 -5.82 -5.86
C GLY A 148 7.30 -5.44 -7.14
N SER A 149 7.43 -6.24 -8.21
CA SER A 149 6.73 -6.02 -9.48
C SER A 149 5.22 -6.23 -9.35
N VAL A 150 4.77 -7.26 -8.63
CA VAL A 150 3.34 -7.48 -8.33
C VAL A 150 2.76 -6.30 -7.59
N THR A 151 3.46 -5.81 -6.56
CA THR A 151 2.97 -4.70 -5.75
C THR A 151 2.99 -3.38 -6.50
N PHE A 152 3.97 -3.14 -7.36
CA PHE A 152 4.00 -1.98 -8.23
C PHE A 152 2.76 -1.88 -9.09
N SER A 153 2.49 -2.88 -9.90
CA SER A 153 1.36 -2.87 -10.84
C SER A 153 0.01 -2.98 -10.13
N GLY A 154 -0.10 -3.82 -9.11
CA GLY A 154 -1.32 -3.98 -8.32
C GLY A 154 -1.73 -2.70 -7.58
N SER A 155 -0.78 -2.01 -6.94
CA SER A 155 -1.05 -0.76 -6.24
C SER A 155 -1.40 0.39 -7.19
N LEU A 156 -0.82 0.40 -8.39
CA LEU A 156 -1.18 1.37 -9.42
C LEU A 156 -2.64 1.23 -9.85
N ILE A 157 -3.10 -0.01 -10.08
CA ILE A 157 -4.51 -0.29 -10.40
C ILE A 157 -5.42 0.06 -9.21
N ALA A 158 -5.02 -0.28 -7.98
CA ALA A 158 -5.79 0.05 -6.78
C ALA A 158 -5.98 1.58 -6.62
N ALA A 159 -4.91 2.37 -6.79
CA ALA A 159 -4.98 3.83 -6.80
C ALA A 159 -5.93 4.35 -7.88
N GLY A 160 -5.81 3.85 -9.13
CA GLY A 160 -6.65 4.25 -10.25
C GLY A 160 -8.14 3.94 -10.04
N LYS A 161 -8.46 2.80 -9.41
CA LYS A 161 -9.83 2.44 -9.06
C LYS A 161 -10.42 3.36 -8.00
N LEU A 162 -9.64 3.66 -6.96
CA LEU A 162 -10.07 4.56 -5.89
C LEU A 162 -10.27 5.99 -6.39
N GLN A 163 -9.43 6.47 -7.31
CA GLN A 163 -9.63 7.76 -7.98
C GLN A 163 -10.81 7.77 -8.97
N GLY A 164 -11.38 6.62 -9.25
CA GLY A 164 -12.51 6.52 -10.16
C GLY A 164 -12.17 6.72 -11.63
N ILE A 165 -10.92 6.46 -12.02
CA ILE A 165 -10.45 6.60 -13.40
C ILE A 165 -11.30 5.72 -14.33
N LYS A 166 -11.95 6.33 -15.30
CA LYS A 166 -12.96 5.68 -16.15
C LYS A 166 -12.46 4.44 -16.89
N TRP A 167 -11.24 4.48 -17.42
CA TRP A 167 -10.68 3.34 -18.16
C TRP A 167 -10.34 2.16 -17.23
N VAL A 168 -9.89 2.41 -15.99
CA VAL A 168 -9.60 1.37 -15.00
C VAL A 168 -10.88 0.69 -14.54
N LYS A 169 -11.99 1.46 -14.37
CA LYS A 169 -13.30 0.89 -14.02
C LYS A 169 -13.89 0.03 -15.14
N LYS A 170 -13.61 0.38 -16.40
CA LYS A 170 -14.10 -0.37 -17.58
C LYS A 170 -13.28 -1.64 -17.88
N LEU A 171 -12.09 -1.80 -17.27
CA LEU A 171 -11.25 -2.97 -17.49
C LEU A 171 -11.96 -4.22 -16.92
N ASN A 172 -12.61 -4.94 -17.79
CA ASN A 172 -13.27 -6.20 -17.46
C ASN A 172 -12.69 -7.29 -18.36
N LEU A 173 -11.81 -8.11 -17.79
CA LEU A 173 -11.17 -9.20 -18.51
C LEU A 173 -12.11 -10.42 -18.47
N PRO A 174 -12.54 -10.97 -19.60
CA PRO A 174 -13.27 -12.25 -19.62
C PRO A 174 -12.33 -13.35 -19.13
N GLY A 175 -12.85 -14.30 -18.34
CA GLY A 175 -12.03 -15.41 -17.81
C GLY A 175 -11.00 -14.99 -16.76
N LYS A 176 -11.32 -14.04 -15.89
CA LYS A 176 -10.42 -13.47 -14.85
C LYS A 176 -9.66 -14.51 -14.05
N GLY A 177 -10.31 -15.61 -13.65
CA GLY A 177 -9.68 -16.69 -12.90
C GLY A 177 -8.57 -17.38 -13.69
N PHE A 178 -8.80 -17.65 -14.98
CA PHE A 178 -7.80 -18.26 -15.85
C PHE A 178 -6.54 -17.40 -15.98
N TRP A 179 -6.69 -16.10 -16.26
CA TRP A 179 -5.56 -15.19 -16.41
C TRP A 179 -4.76 -15.02 -15.10
N ASN A 180 -5.45 -14.99 -13.95
CA ASN A 180 -4.79 -14.94 -12.64
C ASN A 180 -3.93 -16.18 -12.40
N ILE A 181 -4.48 -17.37 -12.64
CA ILE A 181 -3.74 -18.62 -12.46
C ILE A 181 -2.57 -18.70 -13.46
N LEU A 182 -2.81 -18.36 -14.72
CA LEU A 182 -1.79 -18.38 -15.76
C LEU A 182 -0.59 -17.50 -15.39
N PHE A 183 -0.82 -16.22 -15.09
CA PHE A 183 0.28 -15.31 -14.76
C PHE A 183 0.92 -15.62 -13.41
N ALA A 184 0.19 -16.13 -12.42
CA ALA A 184 0.77 -16.63 -11.18
C ALA A 184 1.74 -17.80 -11.45
N VAL A 185 1.32 -18.79 -12.24
CA VAL A 185 2.16 -19.93 -12.59
C VAL A 185 3.39 -19.49 -13.40
N LEU A 186 3.21 -18.65 -14.42
CA LEU A 186 4.32 -18.14 -15.23
C LEU A 186 5.33 -17.35 -14.39
N THR A 187 4.86 -16.56 -13.42
CA THR A 187 5.72 -15.81 -12.49
C THR A 187 6.54 -16.76 -11.61
N VAL A 188 5.90 -17.78 -11.04
CA VAL A 188 6.60 -18.78 -10.20
C VAL A 188 7.58 -19.62 -11.03
N VAL A 189 7.17 -20.06 -12.21
CA VAL A 189 8.05 -20.85 -13.11
C VAL A 189 9.27 -20.03 -13.53
N SER A 190 9.09 -18.77 -13.94
CA SER A 190 10.22 -17.91 -14.33
C SER A 190 11.16 -17.63 -13.15
N PHE A 191 10.64 -17.43 -11.94
CA PHE A 191 11.45 -17.31 -10.72
C PHE A 191 12.24 -18.61 -10.41
N VAL A 192 11.62 -19.77 -10.50
CA VAL A 192 12.31 -21.04 -10.30
C VAL A 192 13.41 -21.24 -11.36
N MET A 193 13.13 -20.92 -12.61
CA MET A 193 14.11 -21.01 -13.68
C MET A 193 15.29 -20.04 -13.50
N LEU A 194 15.05 -18.86 -12.93
CA LEU A 194 16.11 -17.93 -12.53
C LEU A 194 17.08 -18.57 -11.52
N CYS A 195 16.56 -19.34 -10.57
CA CYS A 195 17.37 -20.06 -9.58
C CYS A 195 18.11 -21.27 -10.16
N VAL A 196 17.48 -21.98 -11.11
CA VAL A 196 18.02 -23.23 -11.70
C VAL A 196 19.03 -22.94 -12.83
N GLN A 197 18.82 -21.87 -13.59
CA GLN A 197 19.66 -21.49 -14.74
C GLN A 197 20.32 -20.12 -14.57
N PRO A 198 21.26 -19.96 -13.64
CA PRO A 198 21.91 -18.67 -13.38
C PRO A 198 22.69 -18.10 -14.58
N GLY A 199 23.08 -18.94 -15.55
CA GLY A 199 23.70 -18.49 -16.78
C GLY A 199 22.80 -17.67 -17.71
N GLN A 200 21.48 -17.81 -17.59
CA GLN A 200 20.46 -17.04 -18.33
C GLN A 200 19.72 -16.03 -17.44
N ARG A 201 20.40 -15.51 -16.43
CA ARG A 201 19.82 -14.61 -15.41
C ARG A 201 19.10 -13.40 -16.00
N LEU A 202 19.62 -12.80 -17.09
CA LEU A 202 18.97 -11.68 -17.78
C LEU A 202 17.59 -12.08 -18.32
N LEU A 203 17.49 -13.21 -19.02
CA LEU A 203 16.21 -13.68 -19.58
C LEU A 203 15.19 -13.95 -18.49
N TRP A 204 15.58 -14.76 -17.49
CA TRP A 204 14.65 -15.18 -16.45
C TRP A 204 14.26 -14.06 -15.50
N SER A 205 15.15 -13.11 -15.18
CA SER A 205 14.80 -11.94 -14.35
C SER A 205 13.84 -11.00 -15.07
N VAL A 206 14.04 -10.76 -16.38
CA VAL A 206 13.12 -9.96 -17.20
C VAL A 206 11.76 -10.64 -17.32
N LEU A 207 11.72 -11.94 -17.60
CA LEU A 207 10.45 -12.69 -17.66
C LEU A 207 9.72 -12.70 -16.32
N THR A 208 10.43 -12.88 -15.21
CA THR A 208 9.83 -12.78 -13.85
C THR A 208 9.24 -11.40 -13.63
N THR A 209 9.94 -10.34 -14.00
CA THR A 209 9.44 -8.98 -13.89
C THR A 209 8.16 -8.77 -14.71
N VAL A 210 8.17 -9.17 -16.00
CA VAL A 210 7.03 -8.98 -16.90
C VAL A 210 5.80 -9.78 -16.43
N PHE A 211 5.97 -11.06 -16.11
CA PHE A 211 4.86 -11.87 -15.65
C PHE A 211 4.33 -11.43 -14.29
N ALA A 212 5.19 -11.00 -13.37
CA ALA A 212 4.80 -10.43 -12.09
C ALA A 212 4.02 -9.11 -12.24
N LEU A 213 4.42 -8.24 -13.17
CA LEU A 213 3.67 -7.03 -13.51
C LEU A 213 2.28 -7.38 -14.06
N CYS A 214 2.19 -8.33 -15.00
CA CYS A 214 0.91 -8.79 -15.53
C CYS A 214 0.04 -9.41 -14.44
N TYR A 215 0.62 -10.23 -13.56
CA TYR A 215 -0.11 -10.83 -12.44
C TYR A 215 -0.69 -9.77 -11.50
N GLY A 216 0.11 -8.76 -11.09
CA GLY A 216 -0.37 -7.69 -10.22
C GLY A 216 -1.55 -6.90 -10.83
N LEU A 217 -1.51 -6.64 -12.15
CA LEU A 217 -2.63 -6.01 -12.85
C LEU A 217 -3.89 -6.89 -12.78
N VAL A 218 -3.78 -8.14 -13.20
CA VAL A 218 -4.93 -9.05 -13.32
C VAL A 218 -5.51 -9.41 -11.95
N PHE A 219 -4.67 -9.51 -10.92
CA PHE A 219 -5.07 -9.81 -9.55
C PHE A 219 -5.98 -8.73 -8.95
N VAL A 220 -5.66 -7.44 -9.15
CA VAL A 220 -6.39 -6.33 -8.51
C VAL A 220 -7.62 -5.90 -9.31
N ILE A 221 -7.65 -6.13 -10.64
CA ILE A 221 -8.77 -5.72 -11.50
C ILE A 221 -10.14 -6.24 -11.03
N PRO A 222 -10.34 -7.51 -10.63
CA PRO A 222 -11.66 -8.00 -10.24
C PRO A 222 -12.12 -7.55 -8.85
N ILE A 223 -11.22 -7.07 -7.99
CA ILE A 223 -11.56 -6.74 -6.60
C ILE A 223 -12.37 -5.45 -6.52
N GLY A 224 -13.44 -5.46 -5.73
CA GLY A 224 -14.36 -4.32 -5.57
C GLY A 224 -13.74 -3.13 -4.83
N GLY A 225 -14.27 -1.92 -5.07
CA GLY A 225 -13.77 -0.70 -4.41
C GLY A 225 -13.91 -0.71 -2.88
N ALA A 226 -14.93 -1.39 -2.36
CA ALA A 226 -15.14 -1.55 -0.91
C ALA A 226 -14.03 -2.36 -0.23
N ASP A 227 -13.47 -3.35 -0.92
CA ASP A 227 -12.40 -4.22 -0.41
C ASP A 227 -10.99 -3.64 -0.65
N MET A 228 -10.87 -2.54 -1.41
CA MET A 228 -9.58 -1.93 -1.76
C MET A 228 -8.71 -1.55 -0.55
N PRO A 229 -9.22 -1.02 0.56
CA PRO A 229 -8.38 -0.72 1.72
C PRO A 229 -7.64 -1.93 2.27
N VAL A 230 -8.28 -3.09 2.31
CA VAL A 230 -7.66 -4.36 2.72
C VAL A 230 -6.59 -4.79 1.73
N VAL A 231 -6.90 -4.70 0.42
CA VAL A 231 -5.96 -5.05 -0.66
C VAL A 231 -4.71 -4.16 -0.63
N ILE A 232 -4.88 -2.85 -0.43
CA ILE A 232 -3.75 -1.90 -0.31
C ILE A 232 -2.87 -2.27 0.89
N SER A 233 -3.48 -2.65 2.02
CA SER A 233 -2.73 -3.08 3.20
C SER A 233 -1.95 -4.37 2.95
N VAL A 234 -2.53 -5.34 2.25
CA VAL A 234 -1.82 -6.57 1.83
C VAL A 234 -0.68 -6.25 0.87
N LEU A 235 -0.93 -5.40 -0.14
CA LEU A 235 0.12 -4.98 -1.08
C LEU A 235 1.24 -4.21 -0.36
N ASN A 236 0.92 -3.42 0.68
CA ASN A 236 1.93 -2.77 1.52
C ASN A 236 2.77 -3.79 2.31
N ALA A 237 2.15 -4.85 2.85
CA ALA A 237 2.88 -5.95 3.47
C ALA A 237 3.82 -6.64 2.48
N CYS A 238 3.35 -6.88 1.26
CA CYS A 238 4.15 -7.43 0.18
C CYS A 238 5.31 -6.49 -0.20
N THR A 239 5.08 -5.17 -0.29
CA THR A 239 6.14 -4.18 -0.53
C THR A 239 7.21 -4.24 0.56
N GLY A 240 6.81 -4.28 1.85
CA GLY A 240 7.75 -4.43 2.96
C GLY A 240 8.58 -5.71 2.82
N THR A 241 7.96 -6.82 2.48
CA THR A 241 8.66 -8.09 2.22
C THR A 241 9.63 -7.97 1.04
N ALA A 242 9.24 -7.33 -0.07
CA ALA A 242 10.11 -7.11 -1.22
C ALA A 242 11.34 -6.27 -0.85
N VAL A 243 11.16 -5.18 -0.07
CA VAL A 243 12.25 -4.34 0.44
C VAL A 243 13.20 -5.15 1.34
N ALA A 244 12.67 -5.99 2.24
CA ALA A 244 13.49 -6.85 3.09
C ALA A 244 14.31 -7.86 2.27
N MET A 245 13.71 -8.48 1.25
CA MET A 245 14.39 -9.42 0.35
C MET A 245 15.48 -8.72 -0.48
N SER A 246 15.20 -7.53 -1.00
CA SER A 246 16.21 -6.71 -1.69
C SER A 246 17.34 -6.30 -0.74
N GLY A 247 17.00 -5.94 0.50
CA GLY A 247 17.99 -5.65 1.55
C GLY A 247 18.90 -6.84 1.87
N LEU A 248 18.35 -8.07 1.90
CA LEU A 248 19.13 -9.30 2.06
C LEU A 248 20.07 -9.54 0.87
N ALA A 249 19.60 -9.28 -0.36
CA ALA A 249 20.41 -9.44 -1.56
C ALA A 249 21.64 -8.54 -1.55
N ILE A 250 21.47 -7.26 -1.16
CA ILE A 250 22.56 -6.26 -1.11
C ILE A 250 23.23 -6.15 0.26
N ASN A 251 22.89 -7.01 1.23
CA ASN A 251 23.42 -7.00 2.62
C ASN A 251 23.22 -5.67 3.36
N ASN A 252 22.11 -4.96 3.13
CA ASN A 252 21.80 -3.69 3.79
C ASN A 252 20.85 -3.90 4.98
N ILE A 253 21.37 -3.78 6.21
CA ILE A 253 20.62 -4.01 7.46
C ILE A 253 19.43 -3.04 7.59
N ALA A 254 19.60 -1.78 7.21
CA ALA A 254 18.52 -0.79 7.32
C ALA A 254 17.30 -1.19 6.45
N LEU A 255 17.54 -1.65 5.22
CA LEU A 255 16.48 -2.14 4.33
C LEU A 255 15.85 -3.43 4.86
N ILE A 256 16.65 -4.37 5.40
CA ILE A 256 16.12 -5.61 5.98
C ILE A 256 15.16 -5.30 7.11
N VAL A 257 15.60 -4.49 8.08
CA VAL A 257 14.81 -4.17 9.27
C VAL A 257 13.59 -3.32 8.90
N ALA A 258 13.76 -2.26 8.10
CA ALA A 258 12.65 -1.42 7.66
C ALA A 258 11.61 -2.23 6.88
N GLY A 259 12.05 -3.05 5.94
CA GLY A 259 11.17 -3.91 5.14
C GLY A 259 10.42 -4.94 5.98
N ALA A 260 11.09 -5.62 6.90
CA ALA A 260 10.46 -6.59 7.80
C ALA A 260 9.42 -5.94 8.71
N LEU A 261 9.70 -4.74 9.26
CA LEU A 261 8.76 -3.99 10.10
C LEU A 261 7.52 -3.55 9.32
N VAL A 262 7.71 -2.99 8.12
CA VAL A 262 6.59 -2.58 7.26
C VAL A 262 5.78 -3.79 6.82
N GLY A 263 6.45 -4.90 6.49
CA GLY A 263 5.79 -6.16 6.14
C GLY A 263 4.91 -6.68 7.28
N ALA A 264 5.47 -6.79 8.49
CA ALA A 264 4.74 -7.25 9.67
C ALA A 264 3.57 -6.31 10.05
N ALA A 265 3.80 -4.99 10.02
CA ALA A 265 2.76 -4.00 10.27
C ALA A 265 1.62 -4.09 9.24
N GLY A 266 1.97 -4.25 7.96
CA GLY A 266 1.00 -4.41 6.88
C GLY A 266 0.13 -5.67 7.02
N VAL A 267 0.72 -6.81 7.39
CA VAL A 267 -0.03 -8.06 7.68
C VAL A 267 -0.99 -7.85 8.85
N THR A 268 -0.50 -7.28 9.96
CA THR A 268 -1.31 -7.02 11.15
C THR A 268 -2.50 -6.11 10.82
N LEU A 269 -2.24 -5.03 10.06
CA LEU A 269 -3.28 -4.10 9.62
C LEU A 269 -4.30 -4.78 8.70
N SER A 270 -3.85 -5.62 7.75
CA SER A 270 -4.74 -6.37 6.85
C SER A 270 -5.68 -7.29 7.61
N ILE A 271 -5.18 -8.00 8.62
CA ILE A 271 -5.99 -8.86 9.48
C ILE A 271 -6.99 -8.03 10.30
N ALA A 272 -6.55 -6.92 10.88
CA ALA A 272 -7.40 -6.04 11.67
C ALA A 272 -8.54 -5.45 10.82
N MET A 273 -8.23 -4.97 9.60
CA MET A 273 -9.22 -4.42 8.67
C MET A 273 -10.20 -5.48 8.18
N SER A 274 -9.71 -6.68 7.85
CA SER A 274 -10.54 -7.82 7.45
C SER A 274 -11.55 -8.19 8.56
N LYS A 275 -11.10 -8.26 9.80
CA LYS A 275 -11.98 -8.49 10.98
C LYS A 275 -13.00 -7.35 11.16
N ALA A 276 -12.56 -6.10 11.02
CA ALA A 276 -13.45 -4.94 11.18
C ALA A 276 -14.54 -4.90 10.09
N MET A 277 -14.23 -5.38 8.88
CA MET A 277 -15.20 -5.50 7.78
C MET A 277 -16.07 -6.77 7.87
N ASN A 278 -15.85 -7.62 8.88
CA ASN A 278 -16.50 -8.93 9.04
C ASN A 278 -16.40 -9.81 7.77
N ARG A 279 -15.26 -9.74 7.09
CA ARG A 279 -14.96 -10.53 5.88
C ARG A 279 -13.60 -11.21 6.05
N PRO A 280 -13.51 -12.54 5.88
CA PRO A 280 -12.22 -13.22 5.98
C PRO A 280 -11.25 -12.72 4.90
N LEU A 281 -9.99 -12.50 5.27
CA LEU A 281 -8.95 -11.98 4.37
C LEU A 281 -8.85 -12.81 3.09
N LEU A 282 -8.98 -14.13 3.23
CA LEU A 282 -8.90 -15.05 2.09
C LEU A 282 -10.04 -14.81 1.08
N SER A 283 -11.26 -14.47 1.55
CA SER A 283 -12.39 -14.19 0.65
C SER A 283 -12.20 -12.88 -0.13
N VAL A 284 -11.56 -11.87 0.48
CA VAL A 284 -11.21 -10.62 -0.19
C VAL A 284 -10.18 -10.87 -1.29
N LEU A 285 -9.15 -11.67 -0.99
CA LEU A 285 -8.12 -12.05 -1.96
C LEU A 285 -8.67 -12.99 -3.04
N ALA A 286 -9.55 -13.94 -2.68
CA ALA A 286 -10.20 -14.86 -3.62
C ALA A 286 -11.13 -14.13 -4.61
N GLY A 287 -11.64 -12.95 -4.26
CA GLY A 287 -12.35 -12.07 -5.21
C GLY A 287 -11.51 -11.76 -6.46
N GLY A 288 -10.19 -11.70 -6.32
CA GLY A 288 -9.24 -11.61 -7.43
C GLY A 288 -9.23 -12.82 -8.35
N PHE A 289 -9.59 -14.01 -7.87
CA PHE A 289 -9.65 -15.26 -8.64
C PHE A 289 -11.01 -15.54 -9.30
N GLY A 290 -11.94 -14.58 -9.28
CA GLY A 290 -13.21 -14.70 -10.03
C GLY A 290 -14.32 -15.45 -9.30
N GLY A 291 -14.19 -15.66 -7.99
CA GLY A 291 -15.25 -16.21 -7.14
C GLY A 291 -16.39 -15.22 -6.93
N ALA A 292 -17.22 -15.00 -7.95
CA ALA A 292 -18.42 -14.16 -7.84
C ALA A 292 -19.43 -14.68 -6.78
N ASN A 293 -19.24 -15.90 -6.28
CA ASN A 293 -20.11 -16.54 -5.29
C ASN A 293 -19.62 -16.42 -3.85
N ALA A 294 -18.43 -15.85 -3.59
CA ALA A 294 -17.98 -15.61 -2.22
C ALA A 294 -18.70 -14.42 -1.53
N ALA A 295 -19.48 -13.64 -2.29
CA ALA A 295 -20.37 -12.62 -1.74
C ALA A 295 -21.68 -13.21 -1.15
N ALA A 296 -21.96 -14.49 -1.40
CA ALA A 296 -23.15 -15.20 -0.90
C ALA A 296 -23.03 -15.72 0.54
N GLY A 297 -21.96 -15.37 1.26
CA GLY A 297 -21.81 -15.65 2.68
C GLY A 297 -22.31 -14.52 3.60
N ALA A 298 -22.81 -13.42 3.06
CA ALA A 298 -23.70 -12.54 3.79
C ALA A 298 -25.04 -13.29 3.87
N GLY A 299 -25.40 -13.72 5.08
CA GLY A 299 -26.61 -14.50 5.32
C GLY A 299 -27.80 -13.97 4.53
N GLU A 300 -28.64 -14.87 4.13
CA GLU A 300 -29.97 -14.56 3.58
C GLU A 300 -30.56 -13.43 4.43
N GLY A 301 -30.52 -12.22 3.87
CA GLY A 301 -31.25 -11.11 4.45
C GLY A 301 -32.72 -11.51 4.50
N PRO A 302 -33.49 -11.07 5.47
CA PRO A 302 -34.89 -11.40 5.53
C PRO A 302 -35.53 -11.12 4.16
N GLU A 303 -36.26 -12.09 3.62
CA GLU A 303 -37.04 -11.91 2.41
C GLU A 303 -38.01 -10.76 2.63
N GLY A 304 -37.61 -9.57 2.21
CA GLY A 304 -38.42 -8.37 2.28
C GLY A 304 -38.80 -7.92 0.87
N SER A 305 -40.06 -7.59 0.62
CA SER A 305 -40.46 -6.92 -0.60
C SER A 305 -39.94 -5.48 -0.59
N MET A 306 -39.23 -5.06 -1.64
CA MET A 306 -38.87 -3.65 -1.84
C MET A 306 -40.12 -2.87 -2.22
N LYS A 307 -40.43 -1.84 -1.45
CA LYS A 307 -41.51 -0.91 -1.76
C LYS A 307 -40.90 0.38 -2.32
N GLU A 308 -41.24 0.75 -3.52
CA GLU A 308 -40.87 2.05 -4.07
C GLU A 308 -41.55 3.17 -3.27
N THR A 309 -40.82 4.21 -2.95
CA THR A 309 -41.34 5.42 -2.30
C THR A 309 -40.80 6.66 -3.01
N SER A 310 -41.59 7.73 -3.04
CA SER A 310 -41.15 9.02 -3.57
C SER A 310 -40.44 9.87 -2.49
N ALA A 311 -39.71 10.89 -2.91
CA ALA A 311 -39.10 11.84 -1.99
C ALA A 311 -40.14 12.57 -1.12
N ASP A 312 -41.29 12.88 -1.69
CA ASP A 312 -42.40 13.58 -1.02
C ASP A 312 -43.04 12.67 0.05
N ASP A 313 -43.27 11.40 -0.28
CA ASP A 313 -43.82 10.41 0.69
C ASP A 313 -42.87 10.18 1.82
N LEU A 314 -41.56 10.13 1.54
CA LEU A 314 -40.53 9.98 2.58
C LEU A 314 -40.46 11.22 3.48
N ALA A 315 -40.56 12.42 2.89
CA ALA A 315 -40.55 13.67 3.67
C ALA A 315 -41.71 13.72 4.66
N VAL A 316 -42.90 13.33 4.27
CA VAL A 316 -44.05 13.24 5.16
C VAL A 316 -43.79 12.24 6.28
N GLN A 317 -43.29 11.06 5.97
CA GLN A 317 -42.96 10.04 7.00
C GLN A 317 -41.92 10.54 8.00
N LEU A 318 -40.89 11.27 7.54
CA LEU A 318 -39.82 11.79 8.40
C LEU A 318 -40.31 12.88 9.35
N VAL A 319 -41.23 13.76 8.92
CA VAL A 319 -41.76 14.84 9.74
C VAL A 319 -42.68 14.29 10.86
N TYR A 320 -43.40 13.19 10.62
CA TYR A 320 -44.27 12.58 11.61
C TYR A 320 -43.58 11.46 12.42
N ALA A 321 -42.28 11.22 12.21
CA ALA A 321 -41.53 10.24 12.98
C ALA A 321 -41.14 10.82 14.35
N GLU A 322 -41.24 10.02 15.41
CA GLU A 322 -40.75 10.39 16.72
C GLU A 322 -39.22 10.39 16.77
N LYS A 323 -38.61 9.43 16.06
CA LYS A 323 -37.16 9.24 16.03
C LYS A 323 -36.68 8.81 14.66
N VAL A 324 -35.62 9.45 14.19
CA VAL A 324 -34.95 9.13 12.91
C VAL A 324 -33.49 8.77 13.19
N ILE A 325 -33.05 7.62 12.68
CA ILE A 325 -31.65 7.20 12.77
C ILE A 325 -31.07 7.18 11.35
N PHE A 326 -30.09 8.06 11.11
CA PHE A 326 -29.32 8.03 9.87
C PHE A 326 -28.20 7.01 9.95
N VAL A 327 -28.11 6.14 8.92
CA VAL A 327 -27.04 5.12 8.78
C VAL A 327 -26.25 5.43 7.51
N PRO A 328 -25.31 6.41 7.57
CA PRO A 328 -24.59 6.84 6.39
C PRO A 328 -23.62 5.76 5.90
N GLY A 329 -23.68 5.49 4.60
CA GLY A 329 -22.79 4.56 3.93
C GLY A 329 -21.85 5.26 2.94
N PHE A 330 -21.05 4.48 2.21
CA PHE A 330 -20.08 4.99 1.22
C PHE A 330 -20.74 5.81 0.10
N GLY A 331 -21.99 5.53 -0.24
CA GLY A 331 -22.75 6.30 -1.24
C GLY A 331 -22.85 7.79 -0.89
N LEU A 332 -23.02 8.12 0.38
CA LEU A 332 -23.04 9.51 0.86
C LEU A 332 -21.71 10.24 0.57
N ALA A 333 -20.59 9.56 0.86
CA ALA A 333 -19.25 10.08 0.57
C ALA A 333 -19.00 10.27 -0.93
N GLN A 334 -19.49 9.34 -1.75
CA GLN A 334 -19.31 9.39 -3.19
C GLN A 334 -20.16 10.49 -3.85
N ALA A 335 -21.35 10.72 -3.33
CA ALA A 335 -22.25 11.81 -3.76
C ALA A 335 -21.83 13.17 -3.19
N GLN A 336 -20.92 13.22 -2.20
CA GLN A 336 -20.54 14.41 -1.43
C GLN A 336 -21.74 15.11 -0.76
N ALA A 337 -22.76 14.32 -0.38
CA ALA A 337 -24.04 14.78 0.16
C ALA A 337 -24.06 14.85 1.70
N GLN A 338 -22.90 15.00 2.36
CA GLN A 338 -22.82 15.10 3.81
C GLN A 338 -23.44 16.37 4.38
N ARG A 339 -23.42 17.46 3.61
CA ARG A 339 -24.01 18.73 4.03
C ARG A 339 -25.54 18.65 3.94
N GLU A 340 -26.07 18.13 2.86
CA GLU A 340 -27.51 17.92 2.68
C GLU A 340 -28.08 16.99 3.77
N LEU A 341 -27.33 15.96 4.17
CA LEU A 341 -27.72 15.10 5.29
C LEU A 341 -27.71 15.85 6.62
N ALA A 342 -26.71 16.71 6.87
CA ALA A 342 -26.64 17.52 8.08
C ALA A 342 -27.80 18.53 8.12
N ASP A 343 -28.07 19.22 7.01
CA ASP A 343 -29.16 20.19 6.90
C ASP A 343 -30.53 19.51 7.13
N LEU A 344 -30.74 18.33 6.56
CA LEU A 344 -31.95 17.52 6.80
C LEU A 344 -32.08 17.18 8.30
N GLY A 345 -30.97 16.80 8.96
CA GLY A 345 -30.96 16.52 10.39
C GLY A 345 -31.36 17.74 11.24
N VAL A 346 -30.90 18.93 10.85
CA VAL A 346 -31.27 20.19 11.53
C VAL A 346 -32.76 20.51 11.31
N LEU A 347 -33.25 20.34 10.08
CA LEU A 347 -34.67 20.56 9.77
C LEU A 347 -35.58 19.64 10.58
N LEU A 348 -35.26 18.36 10.69
CA LEU A 348 -36.03 17.40 11.46
C LEU A 348 -36.03 17.73 12.96
N LYS A 349 -34.88 18.10 13.52
CA LYS A 349 -34.78 18.57 14.91
C LYS A 349 -35.65 19.81 15.18
N ASN A 350 -35.72 20.73 14.24
CA ASN A 350 -36.58 21.92 14.33
C ASN A 350 -38.09 21.56 14.29
N HIS A 351 -38.45 20.43 13.71
CA HIS A 351 -39.81 19.91 13.73
C HIS A 351 -40.09 18.99 14.95
N GLY A 352 -39.17 18.90 15.89
CA GLY A 352 -39.32 18.12 17.11
C GLY A 352 -38.99 16.63 17.01
N VAL A 353 -38.40 16.19 15.90
CA VAL A 353 -37.99 14.81 15.68
C VAL A 353 -36.64 14.54 16.35
N GLU A 354 -36.52 13.45 17.10
CA GLU A 354 -35.22 13.00 17.65
C GLU A 354 -34.35 12.44 16.53
N VAL A 355 -33.20 13.05 16.27
CA VAL A 355 -32.28 12.63 15.21
C VAL A 355 -31.00 12.07 15.81
N SER A 356 -30.65 10.84 15.41
CA SER A 356 -29.42 10.15 15.78
C SER A 356 -28.67 9.64 14.56
N TYR A 357 -27.35 9.41 14.70
CA TYR A 357 -26.49 8.89 13.63
C TYR A 357 -25.84 7.58 14.07
N ALA A 358 -26.09 6.49 13.32
CA ALA A 358 -25.44 5.20 13.55
C ALA A 358 -24.33 5.02 12.51
N ILE A 359 -23.08 5.20 12.92
CA ILE A 359 -21.92 5.22 12.02
C ILE A 359 -21.12 3.94 12.20
N HIS A 360 -21.04 3.15 11.12
CA HIS A 360 -20.19 1.97 11.13
C HIS A 360 -18.71 2.40 11.03
N PRO A 361 -17.81 1.87 11.89
CA PRO A 361 -16.40 2.33 11.97
C PRO A 361 -15.61 2.24 10.67
N VAL A 362 -15.97 1.31 9.79
CA VAL A 362 -15.30 1.08 8.49
C VAL A 362 -16.20 1.32 7.28
N ALA A 363 -17.34 2.01 7.46
CA ALA A 363 -18.14 2.48 6.33
C ALA A 363 -17.34 3.51 5.52
N GLY A 364 -17.17 3.27 4.22
CA GLY A 364 -16.40 4.14 3.34
C GLY A 364 -15.11 3.50 2.82
N ARG A 365 -14.09 4.33 2.56
CA ARG A 365 -12.79 3.91 1.99
C ARG A 365 -11.69 3.71 3.04
N MET A 366 -11.91 4.17 4.25
CA MET A 366 -10.96 4.07 5.38
C MET A 366 -11.71 3.99 6.70
N PRO A 367 -11.11 3.47 7.78
CA PRO A 367 -11.69 3.53 9.10
C PRO A 367 -11.99 4.96 9.52
N GLY A 368 -13.18 5.19 10.05
CA GLY A 368 -13.62 6.52 10.45
C GLY A 368 -14.01 7.48 9.32
N HIS A 369 -14.08 7.02 8.06
CA HIS A 369 -14.39 7.87 6.91
C HIS A 369 -15.67 8.69 7.09
N MET A 370 -16.78 8.04 7.52
CA MET A 370 -18.05 8.72 7.75
C MET A 370 -17.96 9.71 8.92
N ASN A 371 -17.20 9.40 9.97
CA ASN A 371 -17.01 10.29 11.10
C ASN A 371 -16.34 11.60 10.67
N VAL A 372 -15.33 11.52 9.80
CA VAL A 372 -14.63 12.69 9.26
C VAL A 372 -15.56 13.55 8.40
N LEU A 373 -16.34 12.93 7.49
CA LEU A 373 -17.25 13.64 6.61
C LEU A 373 -18.39 14.33 7.37
N LEU A 374 -18.95 13.66 8.37
CA LEU A 374 -20.02 14.26 9.19
C LEU A 374 -19.48 15.36 10.10
N ALA A 375 -18.25 15.23 10.62
CA ALA A 375 -17.60 16.29 11.36
C ALA A 375 -17.30 17.52 10.47
N GLU A 376 -16.92 17.31 9.21
CA GLU A 376 -16.75 18.39 8.21
C GLU A 376 -18.07 19.10 7.91
N ALA A 377 -19.19 18.40 7.98
CA ALA A 377 -20.54 18.93 7.85
C ALA A 377 -21.11 19.51 9.16
N ASN A 378 -20.31 19.65 10.22
CA ASN A 378 -20.70 20.15 11.54
C ASN A 378 -21.80 19.34 12.23
N VAL A 379 -21.91 18.05 11.95
CA VAL A 379 -22.77 17.15 12.74
C VAL A 379 -22.12 16.94 14.10
N ASP A 380 -22.86 17.19 15.18
CA ASP A 380 -22.35 17.03 16.54
C ASP A 380 -22.00 15.56 16.81
N ARG A 381 -20.83 15.33 17.38
CA ARG A 381 -20.32 14.01 17.73
C ARG A 381 -21.15 13.28 18.80
N LYS A 382 -22.01 14.03 19.51
CA LYS A 382 -22.87 13.52 20.59
C LYS A 382 -24.32 13.27 20.14
N SER A 383 -24.66 13.57 18.90
CA SER A 383 -26.02 13.36 18.36
C SER A 383 -26.19 11.98 17.79
#